data_6bf9a020a6a6be228129bc5450ffcc58
#
_entry.id   6bf9a020a6a6be228129bc5450ffcc58
#
_cell.length_a   1.000
_cell.length_b   1.000
_cell.length_c   1.000
_cell.angle_alpha   90.00
_cell.angle_beta   90.00
_cell.angle_gamma   90.00
#
_symmetry.space_group_name_H-M   'P 1'
#
loop_
_entity.id
_entity.type
_entity.pdbx_description
1 polymer ?
#
loop_
_entity_poly.entity_id
_entity_poly.type
_entity_poly.pdbx_seq_one_letter_code
_entity_poly.pdbx_strand_id
1 'polypeptide(L)'
;MADDDHVQGGRLRRLSRLAYLAARTTGDLLAAQARRKLSGADLPHDDLHRAGERILATLGELKGAALKLGQALAMDPDALPEEARRVVARLLSQAPQRMDYPAVAEVIRAELGEPPEALFARFDPLPIAAASLGQVHSARLRDGTEVVVKVQYPGVEKALESDLANAAVFVRGFALAGESLDGRPYYDELRASLLRELDYREEARQAESYAAAAARFPELVVPRVVRERSSRRVLCLTRLRGQHLLDFIEEKRTEAERFRVARLLVLAIWGPFYATRLIHADPHPGNFLVMDEGRLGVLDFGSTKLLSGQFAEVYRMFFRENAAGRRHPDVGPMLKKAGFRFLGRSATASPRGRSPKDGASRSATASPARGRSPKGGASGDEEDAFEFCQRLADIVQRPIAEDVFDFGRDDFAAQLRAVFRSEPKLALSIKPPTEALLFYRSVAGLAQDLRLLKAKGPFRAVLAEIAERGYEA
;
A
#
# COMPACT_ATOMS: atom_id res chain seq x y z
N MET A 1 -15.32 -14.14 37.70
CA MET A 1 -15.07 -12.74 38.12
C MET A 1 -13.59 -12.41 38.38
N ALA A 2 -12.67 -13.34 38.41
CA ALA A 2 -11.23 -13.07 38.66
C ALA A 2 -10.40 -12.89 37.37
N ASP A 3 -10.93 -13.23 36.22
CA ASP A 3 -10.19 -13.17 34.92
C ASP A 3 -10.33 -11.79 34.20
N ASP A 4 -11.36 -11.02 34.53
CA ASP A 4 -11.61 -9.69 33.91
C ASP A 4 -10.70 -8.58 34.46
N ASP A 5 -10.26 -8.70 35.71
CA ASP A 5 -9.38 -7.70 36.37
C ASP A 5 -7.93 -7.76 35.86
N HIS A 6 -7.44 -8.94 35.46
CA HIS A 6 -6.09 -9.09 34.90
C HIS A 6 -5.98 -8.53 33.47
N VAL A 7 -7.05 -8.59 32.69
CA VAL A 7 -7.12 -8.03 31.32
C VAL A 7 -7.24 -6.51 31.37
N GLN A 8 -7.96 -5.95 32.33
CA GLN A 8 -8.13 -4.49 32.49
C GLN A 8 -6.87 -3.82 33.02
N GLY A 9 -6.14 -4.44 33.95
CA GLY A 9 -4.87 -3.92 34.48
C GLY A 9 -3.75 -3.85 33.41
N GLY A 10 -3.74 -4.80 32.46
CA GLY A 10 -2.81 -4.80 31.34
C GLY A 10 -3.16 -3.74 30.26
N ARG A 11 -4.44 -3.39 30.14
CA ARG A 11 -4.91 -2.33 29.23
C ARG A 11 -4.55 -0.92 29.72
N LEU A 12 -4.79 -0.64 31.00
CA LEU A 12 -4.46 0.66 31.64
C LEU A 12 -2.94 0.92 31.61
N ARG A 13 -2.12 -0.09 31.90
CA ARG A 13 -0.65 0.05 31.81
C ARG A 13 -0.16 0.28 30.39
N ARG A 14 -0.77 -0.34 29.37
CA ARG A 14 -0.43 -0.10 27.96
C ARG A 14 -0.88 1.29 27.51
N LEU A 15 -2.09 1.69 27.83
CA LEU A 15 -2.62 3.03 27.53
C LEU A 15 -1.80 4.15 28.19
N SER A 16 -1.40 3.99 29.45
CA SER A 16 -0.57 5.00 30.14
C SER A 16 0.83 5.08 29.53
N ARG A 17 1.40 3.97 29.10
CA ARG A 17 2.72 3.92 28.45
C ARG A 17 2.67 4.53 27.04
N LEU A 18 1.64 4.22 26.26
CA LEU A 18 1.40 4.80 24.94
C LEU A 18 1.11 6.30 25.02
N ALA A 19 0.27 6.73 25.97
CA ALA A 19 -0.01 8.15 26.21
C ALA A 19 1.25 8.92 26.66
N TYR A 20 2.09 8.32 27.50
CA TYR A 20 3.36 8.89 27.92
C TYR A 20 4.36 9.01 26.74
N LEU A 21 4.48 7.98 25.92
CA LEU A 21 5.34 8.00 24.72
C LEU A 21 4.84 9.00 23.68
N ALA A 22 3.52 9.07 23.45
CA ALA A 22 2.92 10.05 22.57
C ALA A 22 3.15 11.48 23.05
N ALA A 23 2.90 11.75 24.34
CA ALA A 23 3.12 13.08 24.95
C ALA A 23 4.60 13.48 24.88
N ARG A 24 5.52 12.55 25.12
CA ARG A 24 6.96 12.79 25.06
C ARG A 24 7.44 13.04 23.62
N THR A 25 6.95 12.24 22.64
CA THR A 25 7.30 12.44 21.23
C THR A 25 6.74 13.76 20.70
N THR A 26 5.51 14.11 21.07
CA THR A 26 4.91 15.41 20.71
C THR A 26 5.65 16.57 21.40
N GLY A 27 6.06 16.41 22.67
CA GLY A 27 6.85 17.41 23.40
C GLY A 27 8.22 17.63 22.78
N ASP A 28 8.92 16.57 22.37
CA ASP A 28 10.23 16.64 21.71
C ASP A 28 10.12 17.30 20.33
N LEU A 29 9.07 17.00 19.54
CA LEU A 29 8.81 17.65 18.25
C LEU A 29 8.47 19.14 18.41
N LEU A 30 7.67 19.51 19.41
CA LEU A 30 7.35 20.91 19.74
C LEU A 30 8.61 21.66 20.21
N ALA A 31 9.44 21.03 21.04
CA ALA A 31 10.71 21.61 21.50
C ALA A 31 11.71 21.75 20.33
N ALA A 32 11.75 20.83 19.40
CA ALA A 32 12.52 20.90 18.18
C ALA A 32 12.05 22.02 17.24
N GLN A 33 10.73 22.18 17.08
CA GLN A 33 10.13 23.29 16.33
C GLN A 33 10.41 24.66 16.99
N ALA A 34 10.32 24.73 18.31
CA ALA A 34 10.66 25.94 19.05
C ALA A 34 12.14 26.33 18.89
N ARG A 35 13.05 25.34 18.94
CA ARG A 35 14.48 25.55 18.67
C ARG A 35 14.73 26.02 17.25
N ARG A 36 14.08 25.41 16.23
CA ARG A 36 14.15 25.84 14.84
C ARG A 36 13.70 27.28 14.64
N LYS A 37 12.62 27.71 15.32
CA LYS A 37 12.15 29.10 15.29
C LYS A 37 13.11 30.11 15.93
N LEU A 38 13.87 29.67 16.93
CA LEU A 38 14.79 30.52 17.68
C LEU A 38 16.21 30.57 17.07
N SER A 39 16.69 29.48 16.45
CA SER A 39 18.06 29.36 15.98
C SER A 39 18.23 29.43 14.45
N GLY A 40 17.15 29.31 13.68
CA GLY A 40 17.21 29.27 12.22
C GLY A 40 17.96 28.04 11.62
N ALA A 41 18.42 27.13 12.46
CA ALA A 41 19.17 25.93 12.07
C ALA A 41 18.22 24.77 11.75
N ASP A 42 18.60 23.95 10.78
CA ASP A 42 17.89 22.69 10.49
C ASP A 42 17.98 21.75 11.70
N LEU A 43 16.93 20.92 11.86
CA LEU A 43 16.88 19.93 12.93
C LEU A 43 18.09 18.98 12.82
N PRO A 44 18.81 18.70 13.91
CA PRO A 44 19.84 17.70 13.93
C PRO A 44 19.29 16.36 13.47
N HIS A 45 19.99 15.67 12.59
CA HIS A 45 19.60 14.34 12.07
C HIS A 45 19.25 13.36 13.18
N ASP A 46 19.91 13.46 14.34
CA ASP A 46 19.72 12.65 15.53
C ASP A 46 18.36 12.83 16.23
N ASP A 47 17.74 14.01 16.14
CA ASP A 47 16.43 14.25 16.78
C ASP A 47 15.29 13.68 15.94
N LEU A 48 15.39 13.75 14.61
CA LEU A 48 14.48 13.08 13.68
C LEU A 48 14.60 11.56 13.76
N HIS A 49 15.83 11.07 13.88
CA HIS A 49 16.12 9.65 14.04
C HIS A 49 15.52 9.09 15.33
N ARG A 50 15.72 9.73 16.47
CA ARG A 50 15.15 9.37 17.78
C ARG A 50 13.61 9.43 17.81
N ALA A 51 13.01 10.39 17.13
CA ALA A 51 11.55 10.47 16.98
C ALA A 51 11.04 9.28 16.14
N GLY A 52 11.71 8.95 15.05
CA GLY A 52 11.40 7.80 14.20
C GLY A 52 11.49 6.46 14.95
N GLU A 53 12.56 6.24 15.73
CA GLU A 53 12.73 5.03 16.55
C GLU A 53 11.62 4.87 17.59
N ARG A 54 11.19 5.98 18.24
CA ARG A 54 10.12 5.94 19.22
C ARG A 54 8.75 5.65 18.58
N ILE A 55 8.49 6.24 17.42
CA ILE A 55 7.28 5.93 16.64
C ILE A 55 7.24 4.44 16.29
N LEU A 56 8.37 3.91 15.79
CA LEU A 56 8.49 2.50 15.44
C LEU A 56 8.38 1.57 16.66
N ALA A 57 8.98 1.92 17.80
CA ALA A 57 8.83 1.16 19.03
C ALA A 57 7.37 1.15 19.53
N THR A 58 6.66 2.26 19.33
CA THR A 58 5.23 2.37 19.68
C THR A 58 4.35 1.58 18.71
N LEU A 59 4.65 1.62 17.41
CA LEU A 59 3.99 0.80 16.40
C LEU A 59 4.23 -0.70 16.65
N GLY A 60 5.38 -1.06 17.23
CA GLY A 60 5.73 -2.43 17.62
C GLY A 60 4.85 -3.05 18.70
N GLU A 61 4.16 -2.23 19.48
CA GLU A 61 3.17 -2.70 20.46
C GLU A 61 1.77 -2.93 19.83
N LEU A 62 1.56 -2.54 18.57
CA LEU A 62 0.31 -2.66 17.82
C LEU A 62 0.32 -3.97 16.98
N LYS A 63 -0.34 -5.03 17.44
CA LYS A 63 -0.20 -6.39 16.89
C LYS A 63 -0.65 -6.57 15.43
N GLY A 64 -1.75 -6.03 14.99
CA GLY A 64 -2.31 -6.24 13.63
C GLY A 64 -2.03 -5.09 12.67
N ALA A 65 -2.25 -3.84 13.10
CA ALA A 65 -1.98 -2.65 12.31
C ALA A 65 -0.46 -2.46 12.06
N ALA A 66 0.39 -2.86 13.03
CA ALA A 66 1.84 -2.80 12.89
C ALA A 66 2.38 -3.74 11.81
N LEU A 67 1.79 -4.93 11.66
CA LEU A 67 2.20 -5.88 10.62
C LEU A 67 1.99 -5.27 9.24
N LYS A 68 0.84 -4.63 8.98
CA LYS A 68 0.54 -3.98 7.70
C LYS A 68 1.30 -2.68 7.47
N LEU A 69 1.47 -1.87 8.50
CA LEU A 69 2.37 -0.71 8.43
C LEU A 69 3.81 -1.16 8.19
N GLY A 70 4.24 -2.23 8.87
CA GLY A 70 5.54 -2.85 8.64
C GLY A 70 5.70 -3.39 7.21
N GLN A 71 4.68 -4.04 6.66
CA GLN A 71 4.67 -4.50 5.27
C GLN A 71 4.69 -3.32 4.29
N ALA A 72 3.91 -2.27 4.53
CA ALA A 72 3.92 -1.06 3.71
C ALA A 72 5.28 -0.35 3.74
N LEU A 73 5.94 -0.29 4.90
CA LEU A 73 7.27 0.29 5.06
C LEU A 73 8.39 -0.62 4.54
N ALA A 74 8.21 -1.93 4.57
CA ALA A 74 9.16 -2.90 4.00
C ALA A 74 9.18 -2.89 2.47
N MET A 75 8.16 -2.32 1.82
CA MET A 75 8.12 -2.16 0.37
C MET A 75 9.16 -1.16 -0.18
N ASP A 76 9.68 -0.27 0.65
CA ASP A 76 10.89 0.52 0.36
C ASP A 76 11.88 0.40 1.53
N PRO A 77 12.74 -0.63 1.55
CA PRO A 77 13.71 -0.84 2.61
C PRO A 77 14.64 0.36 2.83
N ASP A 78 14.88 1.15 1.79
CA ASP A 78 15.77 2.30 1.85
C ASP A 78 15.05 3.59 2.31
N ALA A 79 13.72 3.57 2.44
CA ALA A 79 12.96 4.68 3.02
C ALA A 79 13.15 4.79 4.53
N LEU A 80 13.62 3.72 5.17
CA LEU A 80 13.86 3.66 6.61
C LEU A 80 15.36 3.58 6.92
N PRO A 81 15.84 4.26 7.98
CA PRO A 81 17.16 4.02 8.55
C PRO A 81 17.35 2.53 8.89
N GLU A 82 18.58 2.02 8.85
CA GLU A 82 18.87 0.59 9.04
C GLU A 82 18.34 0.04 10.39
N GLU A 83 18.39 0.84 11.45
CA GLU A 83 17.86 0.50 12.78
C GLU A 83 16.34 0.34 12.75
N ALA A 84 15.65 1.24 12.06
CA ALA A 84 14.20 1.17 11.87
C ALA A 84 13.81 -0.07 11.05
N ARG A 85 14.59 -0.41 10.02
CA ARG A 85 14.40 -1.65 9.24
C ARG A 85 14.51 -2.90 10.12
N ARG A 86 15.50 -2.95 11.02
CA ARG A 86 15.65 -4.07 11.97
C ARG A 86 14.46 -4.21 12.91
N VAL A 87 13.91 -3.10 13.38
CA VAL A 87 12.70 -3.10 14.22
C VAL A 87 11.50 -3.59 13.44
N VAL A 88 11.28 -3.06 12.23
CA VAL A 88 10.18 -3.50 11.34
C VAL A 88 10.33 -4.99 10.99
N ALA A 89 11.54 -5.46 10.64
CA ALA A 89 11.80 -6.87 10.37
C ALA A 89 11.49 -7.76 11.58
N ARG A 90 11.83 -7.31 12.80
CA ARG A 90 11.45 -8.03 14.04
C ARG A 90 9.95 -8.07 14.27
N LEU A 91 9.24 -6.99 13.97
CA LEU A 91 7.79 -6.93 14.06
C LEU A 91 7.11 -7.87 13.07
N LEU A 92 7.64 -7.91 11.84
CA LEU A 92 7.17 -8.82 10.79
C LEU A 92 7.48 -10.30 11.11
N SER A 93 8.59 -10.57 11.83
CA SER A 93 8.97 -11.92 12.24
C SER A 93 8.27 -12.41 13.52
N GLN A 94 7.67 -11.52 14.32
CA GLN A 94 6.82 -11.87 15.44
C GLN A 94 5.44 -12.28 14.93
N ALA A 95 5.36 -13.46 14.29
CA ALA A 95 4.09 -14.06 13.92
C ALA A 95 3.15 -14.07 15.14
N PRO A 96 1.87 -13.71 15.00
CA PRO A 96 0.90 -13.86 16.07
C PRO A 96 0.97 -15.28 16.60
N GLN A 97 0.84 -15.43 17.91
CA GLN A 97 0.89 -16.73 18.56
C GLN A 97 -0.13 -17.65 17.88
N ARG A 98 0.32 -18.78 17.33
CA ARG A 98 -0.54 -19.74 16.63
C ARG A 98 -1.69 -20.13 17.54
N MET A 99 -2.93 -20.13 16.99
CA MET A 99 -4.06 -20.75 17.67
C MET A 99 -3.80 -22.24 17.81
N ASP A 100 -4.20 -22.80 18.93
CA ASP A 100 -4.34 -24.25 19.07
C ASP A 100 -5.56 -24.76 18.28
N TYR A 101 -5.56 -26.04 18.00
CA TYR A 101 -6.65 -26.66 17.24
C TYR A 101 -8.05 -26.51 17.88
N PRO A 102 -8.24 -26.63 19.21
CA PRO A 102 -9.53 -26.39 19.85
C PRO A 102 -10.10 -24.99 19.54
N ALA A 103 -9.27 -23.95 19.56
CA ALA A 103 -9.71 -22.60 19.24
C ALA A 103 -10.10 -22.45 17.75
N VAL A 104 -9.36 -23.10 16.83
CA VAL A 104 -9.70 -23.17 15.41
C VAL A 104 -11.06 -23.85 15.20
N ALA A 105 -11.25 -25.03 15.81
CA ALA A 105 -12.47 -25.81 15.70
C ALA A 105 -13.69 -25.04 16.25
N GLU A 106 -13.50 -24.28 17.32
CA GLU A 106 -14.57 -23.45 17.90
C GLU A 106 -14.98 -22.31 16.95
N VAL A 107 -13.99 -21.61 16.32
CA VAL A 107 -14.30 -20.58 15.32
C VAL A 107 -15.06 -21.18 14.14
N ILE A 108 -14.61 -22.33 13.62
CA ILE A 108 -15.25 -23.00 12.48
C ILE A 108 -16.68 -23.43 12.87
N ARG A 109 -16.87 -24.03 14.05
CA ARG A 109 -18.18 -24.43 14.54
C ARG A 109 -19.13 -23.24 14.72
N ALA A 110 -18.63 -22.15 15.30
CA ALA A 110 -19.44 -20.95 15.50
C ALA A 110 -19.86 -20.28 14.19
N GLU A 111 -19.03 -20.36 13.15
CA GLU A 111 -19.26 -19.71 11.85
C GLU A 111 -20.02 -20.58 10.86
N LEU A 112 -19.80 -21.91 10.87
CA LEU A 112 -20.34 -22.85 9.89
C LEU A 112 -21.35 -23.86 10.49
N GLY A 113 -21.60 -23.80 11.81
CA GLY A 113 -22.59 -24.61 12.51
C GLY A 113 -22.09 -25.99 12.94
N GLU A 114 -21.04 -26.52 12.36
CA GLU A 114 -20.49 -27.85 12.62
C GLU A 114 -18.97 -27.81 12.81
N PRO A 115 -18.39 -28.78 13.54
CA PRO A 115 -16.94 -28.85 13.71
C PRO A 115 -16.23 -29.30 12.42
N PRO A 116 -14.90 -29.05 12.30
CA PRO A 116 -14.13 -29.40 11.10
C PRO A 116 -14.28 -30.85 10.63
N GLU A 117 -14.35 -31.79 11.56
CA GLU A 117 -14.47 -33.24 11.28
C GLU A 117 -15.80 -33.61 10.60
N ALA A 118 -16.85 -32.84 10.85
CA ALA A 118 -18.14 -33.01 10.19
C ALA A 118 -18.20 -32.35 8.81
N LEU A 119 -17.50 -31.22 8.65
CA LEU A 119 -17.50 -30.41 7.43
C LEU A 119 -16.54 -30.91 6.35
N PHE A 120 -15.41 -31.50 6.74
CA PHE A 120 -14.34 -31.94 5.84
C PHE A 120 -14.08 -33.44 5.97
N ALA A 121 -13.66 -34.10 4.87
CA ALA A 121 -13.19 -35.49 4.92
C ALA A 121 -11.86 -35.60 5.69
N ARG A 122 -11.04 -34.54 5.65
CA ARG A 122 -9.80 -34.39 6.41
C ARG A 122 -9.58 -32.92 6.68
N PHE A 123 -9.21 -32.58 7.90
CA PHE A 123 -8.76 -31.25 8.30
C PHE A 123 -7.42 -31.41 9.05
N ASP A 124 -6.39 -30.68 8.62
CA ASP A 124 -5.09 -30.74 9.27
C ASP A 124 -5.08 -29.80 10.49
N PRO A 125 -4.88 -30.30 11.71
CA PRO A 125 -4.87 -29.47 12.91
C PRO A 125 -3.70 -28.48 12.96
N LEU A 126 -2.61 -28.75 12.22
CA LEU A 126 -1.47 -27.85 12.15
C LEU A 126 -1.64 -26.86 10.99
N PRO A 127 -1.46 -25.56 11.23
CA PRO A 127 -1.53 -24.57 10.16
C PRO A 127 -0.33 -24.70 9.21
N ILE A 128 -0.58 -24.55 7.92
CA ILE A 128 0.44 -24.54 6.89
C ILE A 128 1.06 -23.14 6.68
N ALA A 129 0.34 -22.07 7.06
CA ALA A 129 0.80 -20.69 6.98
C ALA A 129 0.10 -19.80 8.01
N ALA A 130 0.73 -18.67 8.32
CA ALA A 130 0.09 -17.54 9.00
C ALA A 130 -0.57 -16.63 7.96
N ALA A 131 -1.73 -16.06 8.31
CA ALA A 131 -2.35 -14.95 7.60
C ALA A 131 -2.27 -13.68 8.45
N SER A 132 -2.51 -12.50 7.86
CA SER A 132 -2.44 -11.22 8.60
C SER A 132 -3.32 -11.20 9.85
N LEU A 133 -4.54 -11.75 9.76
CA LEU A 133 -5.53 -11.75 10.85
C LEU A 133 -5.95 -13.16 11.29
N GLY A 134 -5.19 -14.21 10.91
CA GLY A 134 -5.56 -15.59 11.17
C GLY A 134 -4.47 -16.58 10.81
N GLN A 135 -4.87 -17.80 10.57
CA GLN A 135 -3.99 -18.88 10.09
C GLN A 135 -4.67 -19.72 9.03
N VAL A 136 -3.88 -20.44 8.23
CA VAL A 136 -4.32 -21.24 7.09
C VAL A 136 -4.07 -22.70 7.37
N HIS A 137 -5.10 -23.52 7.20
CA HIS A 137 -5.06 -24.97 7.35
C HIS A 137 -5.26 -25.67 6.02
N SER A 138 -4.64 -26.84 5.86
CA SER A 138 -4.94 -27.76 4.76
C SER A 138 -6.15 -28.61 5.12
N ALA A 139 -7.05 -28.81 4.15
CA ALA A 139 -8.20 -29.66 4.33
C ALA A 139 -8.55 -30.38 3.01
N ARG A 140 -9.43 -31.40 3.10
CA ARG A 140 -9.99 -32.09 1.95
C ARG A 140 -11.50 -32.18 2.09
N LEU A 141 -12.23 -31.81 1.06
CA LEU A 141 -13.67 -31.96 0.98
C LEU A 141 -14.05 -33.45 0.79
N ARG A 142 -15.32 -33.79 1.01
CA ARG A 142 -15.80 -35.17 0.86
C ARG A 142 -15.77 -35.66 -0.58
N ASP A 143 -15.80 -34.79 -1.58
CA ASP A 143 -15.61 -35.11 -2.99
C ASP A 143 -14.15 -35.33 -3.41
N GLY A 144 -13.21 -35.24 -2.44
CA GLY A 144 -11.79 -35.40 -2.66
C GLY A 144 -11.03 -34.11 -3.03
N THR A 145 -11.74 -33.00 -3.23
CA THR A 145 -11.13 -31.70 -3.56
C THR A 145 -10.22 -31.22 -2.41
N GLU A 146 -8.94 -30.94 -2.73
CA GLU A 146 -8.02 -30.32 -1.78
C GLU A 146 -8.33 -28.84 -1.63
N VAL A 147 -8.39 -28.37 -0.40
CA VAL A 147 -8.70 -26.98 -0.05
C VAL A 147 -7.75 -26.44 1.00
N VAL A 148 -7.67 -25.13 1.09
CA VAL A 148 -7.08 -24.39 2.20
C VAL A 148 -8.18 -23.63 2.92
N VAL A 149 -8.08 -23.56 4.24
CA VAL A 149 -9.08 -22.90 5.09
C VAL A 149 -8.37 -21.83 5.91
N LYS A 150 -8.64 -20.57 5.60
CA LYS A 150 -8.20 -19.41 6.40
C LYS A 150 -9.17 -19.25 7.57
N VAL A 151 -8.67 -19.15 8.80
CA VAL A 151 -9.47 -18.98 10.02
C VAL A 151 -8.94 -17.79 10.80
N GLN A 152 -9.80 -16.83 11.13
CA GLN A 152 -9.40 -15.64 11.87
C GLN A 152 -9.12 -15.94 13.35
N TYR A 153 -8.18 -15.18 13.92
CA TYR A 153 -7.90 -15.23 15.35
C TYR A 153 -9.11 -14.74 16.17
N PRO A 154 -9.47 -15.42 17.27
CA PRO A 154 -10.49 -14.95 18.19
C PRO A 154 -10.13 -13.56 18.75
N GLY A 155 -11.10 -12.65 18.75
CA GLY A 155 -10.92 -11.30 19.33
C GLY A 155 -10.04 -10.35 18.50
N VAL A 156 -9.61 -10.73 17.29
CA VAL A 156 -8.80 -9.85 16.41
C VAL A 156 -9.51 -8.54 16.08
N GLU A 157 -10.84 -8.54 15.96
CA GLU A 157 -11.66 -7.34 15.72
C GLU A 157 -11.49 -6.31 16.85
N LYS A 158 -11.63 -6.73 18.10
CA LYS A 158 -11.45 -5.86 19.28
C LYS A 158 -10.01 -5.37 19.42
N ALA A 159 -9.03 -6.21 19.11
CA ALA A 159 -7.63 -5.83 19.12
C ALA A 159 -7.36 -4.75 18.07
N LEU A 160 -7.86 -4.93 16.84
CA LEU A 160 -7.70 -3.99 15.73
C LEU A 160 -8.39 -2.65 16.01
N GLU A 161 -9.61 -2.65 16.56
CA GLU A 161 -10.30 -1.42 16.98
C GLU A 161 -9.52 -0.63 18.01
N SER A 162 -8.94 -1.33 19.01
CA SER A 162 -8.07 -0.71 20.01
C SER A 162 -6.81 -0.11 19.37
N ASP A 163 -6.18 -0.82 18.46
CA ASP A 163 -4.97 -0.38 17.76
C ASP A 163 -5.26 0.85 16.89
N LEU A 164 -6.38 0.84 16.17
CA LEU A 164 -6.83 1.98 15.36
C LEU A 164 -7.16 3.21 16.21
N ALA A 165 -7.81 3.03 17.36
CA ALA A 165 -8.08 4.14 18.29
C ALA A 165 -6.78 4.77 18.78
N ASN A 166 -5.76 3.96 19.08
CA ASN A 166 -4.45 4.44 19.49
C ASN A 166 -3.75 5.18 18.34
N ALA A 167 -3.79 4.65 17.10
CA ALA A 167 -3.23 5.30 15.93
C ALA A 167 -3.89 6.65 15.63
N ALA A 168 -5.20 6.78 15.86
CA ALA A 168 -5.92 8.06 15.69
C ALA A 168 -5.39 9.19 16.59
N VAL A 169 -4.95 8.86 17.81
CA VAL A 169 -4.34 9.86 18.73
C VAL A 169 -3.04 10.39 18.14
N PHE A 170 -2.21 9.52 17.54
CA PHE A 170 -0.97 9.95 16.88
C PHE A 170 -1.24 10.84 15.67
N VAL A 171 -2.18 10.45 14.79
CA VAL A 171 -2.53 11.24 13.60
C VAL A 171 -3.03 12.64 13.99
N ARG A 172 -3.84 12.73 15.05
CA ARG A 172 -4.30 14.03 15.60
C ARG A 172 -3.14 14.85 16.17
N GLY A 173 -2.19 14.21 16.86
CA GLY A 173 -1.00 14.88 17.38
C GLY A 173 -0.13 15.47 16.27
N PHE A 174 0.05 14.76 15.16
CA PHE A 174 0.77 15.28 14.00
C PHE A 174 0.04 16.44 13.31
N ALA A 175 -1.29 16.38 13.19
CA ALA A 175 -2.09 17.48 12.63
C ALA A 175 -1.98 18.78 13.46
N LEU A 176 -1.78 18.68 14.77
CA LEU A 176 -1.54 19.84 15.64
C LEU A 176 -0.11 20.39 15.50
N ALA A 177 0.85 19.60 15.04
CA ALA A 177 2.24 20.01 14.89
C ALA A 177 2.55 20.74 13.57
N GLY A 178 1.65 20.72 12.56
CA GLY A 178 1.80 21.47 11.32
C GLY A 178 0.66 21.27 10.34
N GLU A 179 0.06 22.35 9.89
CA GLU A 179 -1.09 22.37 8.96
C GLU A 179 -0.81 21.76 7.56
N SER A 180 0.44 21.42 7.25
CA SER A 180 0.85 20.94 5.91
C SER A 180 0.60 19.45 5.65
N LEU A 181 0.30 18.66 6.69
CA LEU A 181 0.11 17.20 6.58
C LEU A 181 -1.18 16.79 7.30
N ASP A 182 -2.32 16.97 6.64
CA ASP A 182 -3.56 16.34 7.12
C ASP A 182 -3.49 14.82 6.87
N GLY A 183 -3.05 14.07 7.87
CA GLY A 183 -2.95 12.61 7.83
C GLY A 183 -4.30 11.90 7.96
N ARG A 184 -5.41 12.62 8.18
CA ARG A 184 -6.76 12.03 8.37
C ARG A 184 -7.24 11.20 7.19
N PRO A 185 -7.15 11.65 5.93
CA PRO A 185 -7.59 10.84 4.79
C PRO A 185 -6.83 9.52 4.68
N TYR A 186 -5.54 9.53 5.00
CA TYR A 186 -4.70 8.32 5.00
C TYR A 186 -5.06 7.37 6.14
N TYR A 187 -5.33 7.92 7.32
CA TYR A 187 -5.80 7.14 8.46
C TYR A 187 -7.17 6.53 8.18
N ASP A 188 -8.10 7.28 7.61
CA ASP A 188 -9.45 6.80 7.30
C ASP A 188 -9.42 5.68 6.25
N GLU A 189 -8.58 5.79 5.21
CA GLU A 189 -8.39 4.71 4.22
C GLU A 189 -7.71 3.48 4.84
N LEU A 190 -6.67 3.67 5.68
CA LEU A 190 -6.02 2.58 6.40
C LEU A 190 -7.03 1.86 7.30
N ARG A 191 -7.80 2.63 8.08
CA ARG A 191 -8.85 2.09 8.95
C ARG A 191 -9.90 1.31 8.15
N ALA A 192 -10.40 1.89 7.07
CA ALA A 192 -11.36 1.23 6.19
C ALA A 192 -10.78 -0.04 5.56
N SER A 193 -9.52 -0.03 5.15
CA SER A 193 -8.83 -1.21 4.62
C SER A 193 -8.74 -2.34 5.65
N LEU A 194 -8.28 -2.03 6.87
CA LEU A 194 -8.13 -3.02 7.94
C LEU A 194 -9.49 -3.60 8.41
N LEU A 195 -10.54 -2.75 8.47
CA LEU A 195 -11.88 -3.23 8.81
C LEU A 195 -12.48 -4.14 7.72
N ARG A 196 -12.18 -3.88 6.44
CA ARG A 196 -12.58 -4.78 5.33
C ARG A 196 -11.94 -6.16 5.47
N GLU A 197 -10.69 -6.25 5.93
CA GLU A 197 -10.01 -7.53 6.14
C GLU A 197 -10.60 -8.39 7.26
N LEU A 198 -11.44 -7.81 8.13
CA LEU A 198 -12.18 -8.57 9.14
C LEU A 198 -13.36 -9.35 8.56
N ASP A 199 -13.72 -9.16 7.30
CA ASP A 199 -14.80 -9.90 6.66
C ASP A 199 -14.29 -10.71 5.46
N TYR A 200 -14.01 -11.99 5.67
CA TYR A 200 -13.54 -12.88 4.60
C TYR A 200 -14.56 -13.10 3.46
N ARG A 201 -15.82 -12.71 3.65
CA ARG A 201 -16.79 -12.70 2.53
C ARG A 201 -16.42 -11.63 1.51
N GLU A 202 -15.77 -10.55 1.96
CA GLU A 202 -15.25 -9.53 1.06
C GLU A 202 -14.06 -10.07 0.25
N GLU A 203 -13.10 -10.75 0.92
CA GLU A 203 -11.98 -11.41 0.22
C GLU A 203 -12.48 -12.46 -0.77
N ALA A 204 -13.53 -13.22 -0.42
CA ALA A 204 -14.16 -14.17 -1.33
C ALA A 204 -14.73 -13.49 -2.59
N ARG A 205 -15.47 -12.38 -2.42
CA ARG A 205 -16.01 -11.60 -3.55
C ARG A 205 -14.88 -11.03 -4.43
N GLN A 206 -13.83 -10.56 -3.82
CA GLN A 206 -12.67 -10.01 -4.54
C GLN A 206 -11.90 -11.10 -5.29
N ALA A 207 -11.75 -12.31 -4.72
CA ALA A 207 -11.18 -13.46 -5.40
C ALA A 207 -11.98 -13.82 -6.67
N GLU A 208 -13.30 -13.88 -6.57
CA GLU A 208 -14.16 -14.17 -7.70
C GLU A 208 -14.15 -13.07 -8.77
N SER A 209 -14.13 -11.80 -8.34
CA SER A 209 -14.01 -10.66 -9.26
C SER A 209 -12.67 -10.66 -9.98
N TYR A 210 -11.59 -10.99 -9.25
CA TYR A 210 -10.27 -11.11 -9.85
C TYR A 210 -10.20 -12.30 -10.81
N ALA A 211 -10.78 -13.45 -10.45
CA ALA A 211 -10.84 -14.61 -11.33
C ALA A 211 -11.58 -14.30 -12.65
N ALA A 212 -12.70 -13.57 -12.58
CA ALA A 212 -13.43 -13.12 -13.77
C ALA A 212 -12.60 -12.16 -14.63
N ALA A 213 -11.90 -11.21 -14.02
CA ALA A 213 -11.02 -10.27 -14.71
C ALA A 213 -9.80 -10.96 -15.32
N ALA A 214 -9.26 -11.98 -14.66
CA ALA A 214 -8.11 -12.77 -15.11
C ALA A 214 -8.47 -13.84 -16.16
N ALA A 215 -9.74 -14.09 -16.46
CA ALA A 215 -10.18 -15.14 -17.36
C ALA A 215 -9.59 -15.04 -18.80
N ARG A 216 -9.18 -13.82 -19.21
CA ARG A 216 -8.49 -13.58 -20.48
C ARG A 216 -7.01 -13.97 -20.48
N PHE A 217 -6.47 -14.32 -19.31
CA PHE A 217 -5.07 -14.64 -19.09
C PHE A 217 -4.99 -16.05 -18.46
N PRO A 218 -5.10 -17.14 -19.28
CA PRO A 218 -5.16 -18.52 -18.78
C PRO A 218 -3.90 -18.96 -18.04
N GLU A 219 -2.83 -18.20 -18.17
CA GLU A 219 -1.60 -18.38 -17.39
C GLU A 219 -1.77 -18.03 -15.90
N LEU A 220 -2.79 -17.24 -15.55
CA LEU A 220 -3.10 -16.84 -14.18
C LEU A 220 -4.11 -17.82 -13.59
N VAL A 221 -3.77 -18.39 -12.45
CA VAL A 221 -4.63 -19.35 -11.74
C VAL A 221 -5.10 -18.75 -10.44
N VAL A 222 -6.41 -18.66 -10.28
CA VAL A 222 -7.07 -18.14 -9.08
C VAL A 222 -7.75 -19.28 -8.35
N PRO A 223 -7.56 -19.45 -7.04
CA PRO A 223 -8.26 -20.49 -6.30
C PRO A 223 -9.77 -20.22 -6.30
N ARG A 224 -10.55 -21.27 -6.49
CA ARG A 224 -12.01 -21.18 -6.44
C ARG A 224 -12.49 -21.09 -4.99
N VAL A 225 -13.40 -20.16 -4.71
CA VAL A 225 -14.06 -20.06 -3.42
C VAL A 225 -15.05 -21.19 -3.22
N VAL A 226 -14.98 -21.88 -2.09
CA VAL A 226 -15.96 -22.87 -1.64
C VAL A 226 -16.94 -22.16 -0.70
N ARG A 227 -18.02 -21.61 -1.28
CA ARG A 227 -18.95 -20.72 -0.57
C ARG A 227 -19.65 -21.41 0.61
N GLU A 228 -19.99 -22.70 0.46
CA GLU A 228 -20.67 -23.52 1.49
C GLU A 228 -19.76 -23.79 2.71
N ARG A 229 -18.48 -23.47 2.60
CA ARG A 229 -17.46 -23.62 3.66
C ARG A 229 -16.79 -22.29 3.99
N SER A 230 -17.46 -21.19 3.62
CA SER A 230 -16.94 -19.83 3.84
C SER A 230 -17.96 -18.97 4.57
N SER A 231 -17.48 -18.09 5.42
CA SER A 231 -18.27 -17.19 6.27
C SER A 231 -17.52 -15.88 6.49
N ARG A 232 -17.95 -15.06 7.46
CA ARG A 232 -17.24 -13.83 7.84
C ARG A 232 -15.83 -14.10 8.35
N ARG A 233 -15.60 -15.20 9.09
CA ARG A 233 -14.34 -15.47 9.78
C ARG A 233 -13.60 -16.72 9.27
N VAL A 234 -14.22 -17.42 8.32
CA VAL A 234 -13.67 -18.63 7.70
C VAL A 234 -13.72 -18.48 6.18
N LEU A 235 -12.59 -18.66 5.49
CA LEU A 235 -12.53 -18.65 4.02
C LEU A 235 -11.94 -19.96 3.53
N CYS A 236 -12.71 -20.69 2.73
CA CYS A 236 -12.31 -21.94 2.12
C CYS A 236 -12.08 -21.74 0.62
N LEU A 237 -10.86 -22.06 0.19
CA LEU A 237 -10.40 -21.92 -1.20
C LEU A 237 -9.86 -23.25 -1.70
N THR A 238 -10.00 -23.55 -2.99
CA THR A 238 -9.30 -24.70 -3.60
C THR A 238 -7.80 -24.52 -3.47
N ARG A 239 -7.09 -25.60 -3.13
CA ARG A 239 -5.64 -25.56 -2.95
C ARG A 239 -4.93 -25.48 -4.29
N LEU A 240 -4.09 -24.47 -4.49
CA LEU A 240 -3.15 -24.41 -5.60
C LEU A 240 -1.84 -25.10 -5.21
N ARG A 241 -1.19 -25.73 -6.18
CA ARG A 241 0.12 -26.37 -6.02
C ARG A 241 1.15 -25.62 -6.85
N GLY A 242 2.27 -25.30 -6.26
CA GLY A 242 3.37 -24.58 -6.90
C GLY A 242 4.44 -24.22 -5.89
N GLN A 243 5.53 -23.66 -6.37
CA GLN A 243 6.63 -23.13 -5.56
C GLN A 243 6.31 -21.68 -5.18
N HIS A 244 6.50 -21.29 -3.92
CA HIS A 244 6.37 -19.89 -3.54
C HIS A 244 7.37 -19.02 -4.30
N LEU A 245 6.95 -17.83 -4.70
CA LEU A 245 7.80 -16.91 -5.44
C LEU A 245 9.09 -16.57 -4.67
N LEU A 246 9.04 -16.48 -3.35
CA LEU A 246 10.23 -16.27 -2.51
C LEU A 246 11.24 -17.41 -2.67
N ASP A 247 10.78 -18.67 -2.59
CA ASP A 247 11.65 -19.83 -2.75
C ASP A 247 12.24 -19.88 -4.18
N PHE A 248 11.43 -19.52 -5.18
CA PHE A 248 11.88 -19.43 -6.58
C PHE A 248 12.98 -18.38 -6.77
N ILE A 249 12.87 -17.22 -6.08
CA ILE A 249 13.85 -16.13 -6.12
C ILE A 249 15.19 -16.55 -5.49
N GLU A 250 15.15 -17.32 -4.41
CA GLU A 250 16.35 -17.76 -3.69
C GLU A 250 17.15 -18.83 -4.46
N GLU A 251 16.50 -19.57 -5.35
CA GLU A 251 17.14 -20.58 -6.14
C GLU A 251 17.92 -20.01 -7.34
N LYS A 252 18.94 -20.76 -7.77
CA LYS A 252 19.70 -20.41 -8.97
C LYS A 252 18.86 -20.68 -10.22
N ARG A 253 18.41 -19.61 -10.89
CA ARG A 253 17.58 -19.64 -12.09
C ARG A 253 18.27 -18.95 -13.27
N THR A 254 17.97 -19.41 -14.46
CA THR A 254 18.41 -18.77 -15.71
C THR A 254 17.70 -17.41 -15.91
N GLU A 255 18.27 -16.55 -16.73
CA GLU A 255 17.66 -15.26 -17.11
C GLU A 255 16.28 -15.49 -17.77
N ALA A 256 16.16 -16.51 -18.62
CA ALA A 256 14.91 -16.85 -19.29
C ALA A 256 13.81 -17.31 -18.31
N GLU A 257 14.14 -18.12 -17.30
CA GLU A 257 13.19 -18.53 -16.28
C GLU A 257 12.72 -17.35 -15.43
N ARG A 258 13.64 -16.47 -15.02
CA ARG A 258 13.31 -15.26 -14.28
C ARG A 258 12.42 -14.32 -15.09
N PHE A 259 12.73 -14.12 -16.38
CA PHE A 259 11.89 -13.28 -17.22
C PHE A 259 10.50 -13.88 -17.46
N ARG A 260 10.38 -15.20 -17.59
CA ARG A 260 9.08 -15.88 -17.71
C ARG A 260 8.20 -15.60 -16.50
N VAL A 261 8.74 -15.73 -15.28
CA VAL A 261 8.00 -15.45 -14.05
C VAL A 261 7.70 -13.95 -13.93
N ALA A 262 8.65 -13.10 -14.29
CA ALA A 262 8.45 -11.64 -14.31
C ALA A 262 7.30 -11.22 -15.24
N ARG A 263 7.22 -11.82 -16.46
CA ARG A 263 6.10 -11.62 -17.39
C ARG A 263 4.77 -11.99 -16.72
N LEU A 264 4.71 -13.14 -16.03
CA LEU A 264 3.48 -13.58 -15.34
C LEU A 264 3.07 -12.63 -14.22
N LEU A 265 4.02 -12.08 -13.47
CA LEU A 265 3.73 -11.05 -12.45
C LEU A 265 3.17 -9.76 -13.08
N VAL A 266 3.76 -9.33 -14.20
CA VAL A 266 3.24 -8.18 -14.96
C VAL A 266 1.81 -8.46 -15.45
N LEU A 267 1.53 -9.66 -15.95
CA LEU A 267 0.18 -10.10 -16.34
C LEU A 267 -0.77 -10.08 -15.13
N ALA A 268 -0.36 -10.59 -13.96
CA ALA A 268 -1.21 -10.64 -12.77
C ALA A 268 -1.63 -9.26 -12.27
N ILE A 269 -0.76 -8.26 -12.37
CA ILE A 269 -1.08 -6.90 -11.91
C ILE A 269 -1.85 -6.12 -12.98
N TRP A 270 -1.36 -6.14 -14.23
CA TRP A 270 -1.89 -5.27 -15.29
C TRP A 270 -2.99 -5.90 -16.14
N GLY A 271 -3.06 -7.23 -16.22
CA GLY A 271 -4.10 -7.92 -16.99
C GLY A 271 -5.52 -7.59 -16.50
N PRO A 272 -5.86 -7.85 -15.22
CA PRO A 272 -7.16 -7.49 -14.64
C PRO A 272 -7.45 -5.98 -14.66
N PHE A 273 -6.40 -5.13 -14.49
CA PHE A 273 -6.54 -3.68 -14.60
C PHE A 273 -6.99 -3.26 -16.01
N TYR A 274 -6.37 -3.82 -17.04
CA TYR A 274 -6.76 -3.54 -18.43
C TYR A 274 -8.14 -4.10 -18.75
N ALA A 275 -8.44 -5.31 -18.33
CA ALA A 275 -9.71 -5.96 -18.64
C ALA A 275 -10.91 -5.26 -17.97
N THR A 276 -10.80 -4.96 -16.67
CA THR A 276 -11.97 -4.54 -15.87
C THR A 276 -11.69 -3.39 -14.91
N ARG A 277 -10.55 -2.73 -14.98
CA ARG A 277 -10.10 -1.66 -14.04
C ARG A 277 -9.82 -2.20 -12.63
N LEU A 278 -9.73 -3.51 -12.46
CA LEU A 278 -9.48 -4.16 -11.19
C LEU A 278 -7.98 -4.22 -10.94
N ILE A 279 -7.50 -3.66 -9.83
CA ILE A 279 -6.08 -3.72 -9.46
C ILE A 279 -5.86 -4.57 -8.23
N HIS A 280 -4.83 -5.40 -8.26
CA HIS A 280 -4.31 -6.11 -7.10
C HIS A 280 -3.29 -5.22 -6.39
N ALA A 281 -3.67 -4.63 -5.26
CA ALA A 281 -2.88 -3.60 -4.59
C ALA A 281 -1.90 -4.14 -3.54
N ASP A 282 -1.63 -5.44 -3.51
CA ASP A 282 -0.65 -6.08 -2.61
C ASP A 282 0.23 -7.12 -3.31
N PRO A 283 1.05 -6.71 -4.28
CA PRO A 283 1.95 -7.61 -5.00
C PRO A 283 3.16 -8.01 -4.11
N HIS A 284 2.89 -8.66 -2.99
CA HIS A 284 3.93 -9.23 -2.13
C HIS A 284 4.32 -10.61 -2.66
N PRO A 285 5.62 -11.00 -2.70
CA PRO A 285 6.03 -12.29 -3.25
C PRO A 285 5.35 -13.51 -2.61
N GLY A 286 4.96 -13.40 -1.32
CA GLY A 286 4.21 -14.46 -0.61
C GLY A 286 2.81 -14.73 -1.16
N ASN A 287 2.28 -13.82 -2.01
CA ASN A 287 0.96 -13.93 -2.61
C ASN A 287 0.98 -14.66 -3.98
N PHE A 288 2.13 -15.17 -4.41
CA PHE A 288 2.28 -15.81 -5.71
C PHE A 288 2.91 -17.20 -5.61
N LEU A 289 2.37 -18.13 -6.42
CA LEU A 289 2.93 -19.46 -6.64
C LEU A 289 3.37 -19.60 -8.09
N VAL A 290 4.64 -19.94 -8.29
CA VAL A 290 5.15 -20.38 -9.59
C VAL A 290 4.70 -21.81 -9.80
N MET A 291 3.83 -22.03 -10.78
CA MET A 291 3.21 -23.32 -11.07
C MET A 291 3.84 -23.95 -12.31
N ASP A 292 3.60 -25.25 -12.50
CA ASP A 292 3.98 -25.96 -13.71
C ASP A 292 3.29 -25.38 -14.95
N GLU A 293 3.80 -25.74 -16.12
CA GLU A 293 3.27 -25.32 -17.44
C GLU A 293 3.29 -23.80 -17.67
N GLY A 294 4.16 -23.07 -16.96
CA GLY A 294 4.31 -21.63 -17.13
C GLY A 294 3.12 -20.83 -16.60
N ARG A 295 2.48 -21.29 -15.54
CA ARG A 295 1.35 -20.63 -14.88
C ARG A 295 1.77 -19.96 -13.56
N LEU A 296 0.98 -19.00 -13.12
CA LEU A 296 1.15 -18.28 -11.85
C LEU A 296 -0.13 -18.36 -11.04
N GLY A 297 -0.04 -18.90 -9.83
CA GLY A 297 -1.12 -18.87 -8.85
C GLY A 297 -1.11 -17.55 -8.08
N VAL A 298 -2.29 -16.94 -7.91
CA VAL A 298 -2.50 -15.72 -7.09
C VAL A 298 -3.30 -16.13 -5.86
N LEU A 299 -2.82 -15.79 -4.65
CA LEU A 299 -3.32 -16.38 -3.40
C LEU A 299 -4.13 -15.45 -2.50
N ASP A 300 -3.86 -14.15 -2.49
CA ASP A 300 -4.49 -13.17 -1.60
C ASP A 300 -5.20 -12.09 -2.40
N PHE A 301 -6.44 -11.78 -2.00
CA PHE A 301 -7.28 -10.82 -2.72
C PHE A 301 -7.79 -9.67 -1.83
N GLY A 302 -7.42 -9.68 -0.55
CA GLY A 302 -7.89 -8.70 0.44
C GLY A 302 -7.58 -7.24 0.12
N SER A 303 -6.61 -7.01 -0.77
CA SER A 303 -6.24 -5.67 -1.24
C SER A 303 -6.63 -5.38 -2.70
N THR A 304 -7.52 -6.20 -3.28
CA THR A 304 -8.01 -5.97 -4.64
C THR A 304 -9.04 -4.84 -4.67
N LYS A 305 -8.97 -3.94 -5.66
CA LYS A 305 -9.90 -2.80 -5.76
C LYS A 305 -10.24 -2.46 -7.21
N LEU A 306 -11.52 -2.17 -7.44
CA LEU A 306 -12.00 -1.58 -8.69
C LEU A 306 -11.72 -0.07 -8.65
N LEU A 307 -10.96 0.43 -9.63
CA LEU A 307 -10.66 1.85 -9.76
C LEU A 307 -11.77 2.59 -10.52
N SER A 308 -11.92 3.89 -10.27
CA SER A 308 -12.90 4.70 -10.99
C SER A 308 -12.60 4.71 -12.49
N GLY A 309 -13.64 4.89 -13.32
CA GLY A 309 -13.50 4.94 -14.76
C GLY A 309 -12.55 6.07 -15.18
N GLN A 310 -12.71 7.25 -14.60
CA GLN A 310 -11.89 8.40 -14.92
C GLN A 310 -10.40 8.18 -14.66
N PHE A 311 -10.04 7.67 -13.49
CA PHE A 311 -8.66 7.37 -13.13
C PHE A 311 -8.07 6.27 -14.03
N ALA A 312 -8.77 5.16 -14.13
CA ALA A 312 -8.30 3.98 -14.86
C ALA A 312 -8.11 4.27 -16.36
N GLU A 313 -9.05 4.99 -17.01
CA GLU A 313 -8.95 5.31 -18.43
C GLU A 313 -7.72 6.16 -18.77
N VAL A 314 -7.38 7.14 -17.91
CA VAL A 314 -6.17 7.94 -18.08
C VAL A 314 -4.93 7.07 -18.07
N TYR A 315 -4.81 6.15 -17.09
CA TYR A 315 -3.65 5.27 -16.99
C TYR A 315 -3.64 4.19 -18.07
N ARG A 316 -4.80 3.64 -18.46
CA ARG A 316 -4.90 2.67 -19.57
C ARG A 316 -4.46 3.31 -20.89
N MET A 317 -4.88 4.55 -21.17
CA MET A 317 -4.43 5.33 -22.32
C MET A 317 -2.91 5.54 -22.28
N PHE A 318 -2.38 5.98 -21.13
CA PHE A 318 -0.96 6.22 -20.94
C PHE A 318 -0.11 4.98 -21.21
N PHE A 319 -0.50 3.83 -20.64
CA PHE A 319 0.21 2.56 -20.90
C PHE A 319 0.11 2.13 -22.35
N ARG A 320 -1.05 2.30 -23.00
CA ARG A 320 -1.23 1.95 -24.41
C ARG A 320 -0.34 2.80 -25.32
N GLU A 321 -0.25 4.10 -25.07
CA GLU A 321 0.63 4.99 -25.83
C GLU A 321 2.10 4.58 -25.67
N ASN A 322 2.52 4.27 -24.44
CA ASN A 322 3.88 3.81 -24.17
C ASN A 322 4.16 2.43 -24.80
N ALA A 323 3.22 1.48 -24.74
CA ALA A 323 3.34 0.17 -25.39
C ALA A 323 3.51 0.31 -26.91
N ALA A 324 2.86 1.32 -27.50
CA ALA A 324 3.01 1.66 -28.91
C ALA A 324 4.31 2.45 -29.24
N GLY A 325 5.18 2.64 -28.25
CA GLY A 325 6.43 3.40 -28.41
C GLY A 325 6.24 4.92 -28.50
N ARG A 326 5.06 5.44 -28.25
CA ARG A 326 4.77 6.87 -28.20
C ARG A 326 4.96 7.39 -26.78
N ARG A 327 5.94 8.26 -26.57
CA ARG A 327 6.09 8.98 -25.29
C ARG A 327 4.95 9.99 -25.16
N HIS A 328 4.31 10.02 -24.01
CA HIS A 328 3.33 11.04 -23.70
C HIS A 328 4.06 12.34 -23.31
N PRO A 329 4.01 13.40 -24.13
CA PRO A 329 4.82 14.60 -23.91
C PRO A 329 4.31 15.47 -22.76
N ASP A 330 3.12 15.18 -22.20
CA ASP A 330 2.44 16.09 -21.29
C ASP A 330 1.71 15.33 -20.16
N VAL A 331 2.48 14.91 -19.18
CA VAL A 331 1.99 14.13 -18.03
C VAL A 331 1.13 14.98 -17.09
N GLY A 332 1.40 16.28 -16.94
CA GLY A 332 0.69 17.17 -16.03
C GLY A 332 -0.82 17.23 -16.29
N PRO A 333 -1.27 17.62 -17.50
CA PRO A 333 -2.69 17.63 -17.86
C PRO A 333 -3.35 16.26 -17.76
N MET A 334 -2.60 15.18 -18.05
CA MET A 334 -3.09 13.82 -17.91
C MET A 334 -3.39 13.48 -16.44
N LEU A 335 -2.47 13.79 -15.52
CA LEU A 335 -2.67 13.60 -14.08
C LEU A 335 -3.85 14.44 -13.55
N LYS A 336 -4.03 15.65 -14.06
CA LYS A 336 -5.19 16.49 -13.74
C LYS A 336 -6.51 15.80 -14.13
N LYS A 337 -6.57 15.18 -15.31
CA LYS A 337 -7.71 14.35 -15.74
C LYS A 337 -7.89 13.12 -14.84
N ALA A 338 -6.83 12.55 -14.32
CA ALA A 338 -6.89 11.43 -13.36
C ALA A 338 -7.31 11.87 -11.94
N GLY A 339 -7.59 13.15 -11.71
CA GLY A 339 -8.07 13.66 -10.42
C GLY A 339 -6.98 14.20 -9.50
N PHE A 340 -5.73 14.34 -9.97
CA PHE A 340 -4.69 15.02 -9.20
C PHE A 340 -4.99 16.52 -9.10
N ARG A 341 -4.71 17.10 -7.94
CA ARG A 341 -4.82 18.55 -7.71
C ARG A 341 -3.43 19.12 -7.45
N PHE A 342 -3.17 20.24 -8.08
CA PHE A 342 -1.92 20.97 -7.99
C PHE A 342 -2.17 22.25 -7.20
N LEU A 343 -1.57 22.37 -6.01
CA LEU A 343 -1.73 23.52 -5.13
C LEU A 343 -0.60 24.51 -5.42
N GLY A 344 -0.93 25.78 -5.74
CA GLY A 344 0.08 26.83 -5.88
C GLY A 344 0.86 27.05 -4.57
N ARG A 345 2.10 27.50 -4.65
CA ARG A 345 2.98 27.78 -3.49
C ARG A 345 2.36 28.73 -2.46
N SER A 346 1.44 29.58 -2.89
CA SER A 346 0.68 30.51 -2.04
C SER A 346 -0.29 29.79 -1.10
N ALA A 347 -0.79 28.62 -1.45
CA ALA A 347 -1.74 27.85 -0.65
C ALA A 347 -1.08 27.05 0.50
N THR A 348 0.25 26.93 0.49
CA THR A 348 1.02 26.28 1.55
C THR A 348 1.48 27.24 2.65
N ALA A 349 1.25 28.55 2.50
CA ALA A 349 1.52 29.57 3.51
C ALA A 349 0.23 29.86 4.31
N SER A 350 0.22 29.48 5.59
CA SER A 350 -0.87 29.83 6.54
C SER A 350 -1.28 31.29 6.45
N PRO A 351 -2.58 31.61 6.41
CA PRO A 351 -3.04 32.97 6.57
C PRO A 351 -2.77 33.41 8.01
N ARG A 352 -1.67 34.12 8.22
CA ARG A 352 -1.49 34.84 9.48
C ARG A 352 -2.60 35.89 9.56
N GLY A 353 -3.52 35.70 10.48
CA GLY A 353 -4.55 36.67 10.84
C GLY A 353 -3.96 38.07 11.09
N ARG A 354 -4.26 38.99 10.17
CA ARG A 354 -4.18 40.43 10.47
C ARG A 354 -5.58 40.86 10.84
N SER A 355 -5.76 41.11 12.15
CA SER A 355 -6.85 41.97 12.61
C SER A 355 -6.76 43.33 11.97
N PRO A 356 -7.86 43.93 11.54
CA PRO A 356 -7.87 45.32 11.11
C PRO A 356 -7.92 46.19 12.36
N LYS A 357 -6.90 46.99 12.58
CA LYS A 357 -6.98 48.19 13.44
C LYS A 357 -6.76 49.43 12.60
N ASP A 358 -7.84 50.14 12.49
CA ASP A 358 -8.03 51.58 12.43
C ASP A 358 -7.06 52.54 11.72
N GLY A 359 -7.61 53.21 10.73
CA GLY A 359 -7.73 54.65 10.66
C GLY A 359 -6.49 55.47 10.26
N ALA A 360 -6.47 55.99 9.09
CA ALA A 360 -6.32 57.44 8.86
C ALA A 360 -6.16 57.79 7.37
N SER A 361 -6.99 58.69 6.94
CA SER A 361 -6.97 59.38 5.66
C SER A 361 -5.66 60.14 5.41
N ARG A 362 -5.13 60.07 4.18
CA ARG A 362 -4.48 61.23 3.51
C ARG A 362 -4.47 61.04 2.01
N SER A 363 -5.06 62.01 1.35
CA SER A 363 -5.04 62.24 -0.08
C SER A 363 -3.64 62.54 -0.61
N ALA A 364 -3.26 61.89 -1.73
CA ALA A 364 -2.27 62.46 -2.61
C ALA A 364 -2.50 61.91 -4.03
N THR A 365 -2.74 62.87 -4.93
CA THR A 365 -2.81 62.77 -6.37
C THR A 365 -1.51 62.23 -6.95
N ALA A 366 -1.60 61.22 -7.84
CA ALA A 366 -0.52 60.88 -8.74
C ALA A 366 -1.09 60.27 -10.04
N SER A 367 -0.60 60.76 -11.15
CA SER A 367 -0.91 60.47 -12.56
C SER A 367 -0.70 59.02 -12.97
N PRO A 368 -1.27 58.56 -14.10
CA PRO A 368 -1.32 57.15 -14.47
C PRO A 368 -0.02 56.70 -15.10
N ALA A 369 0.65 55.75 -14.48
CA ALA A 369 1.71 54.95 -15.11
C ALA A 369 1.10 53.73 -15.80
N ARG A 370 1.50 53.56 -17.06
CA ARG A 370 1.11 52.52 -18.01
C ARG A 370 1.07 51.12 -17.44
N GLY A 371 0.00 50.42 -17.80
CA GLY A 371 -0.30 49.05 -17.44
C GLY A 371 0.84 48.06 -17.71
N ARG A 372 1.23 47.37 -16.66
CA ARG A 372 1.70 46.01 -16.71
C ARG A 372 0.61 45.16 -16.05
N SER A 373 -0.08 44.40 -16.89
CA SER A 373 -0.95 43.30 -16.42
C SER A 373 -0.15 42.40 -15.50
N PRO A 374 -0.68 41.98 -14.33
CA PRO A 374 -0.05 40.91 -13.55
C PRO A 374 -0.28 39.60 -14.31
N LYS A 375 0.67 39.21 -15.15
CA LYS A 375 0.74 37.83 -15.63
C LYS A 375 1.16 36.95 -14.47
N GLY A 376 0.22 36.14 -14.00
CA GLY A 376 0.42 34.75 -13.66
C GLY A 376 1.28 34.40 -12.46
N GLY A 377 0.75 34.54 -11.20
CA GLY A 377 1.29 33.82 -10.05
C GLY A 377 0.80 32.38 -9.94
N ALA A 378 -0.32 32.03 -10.57
CA ALA A 378 -0.89 30.67 -10.51
C ALA A 378 -0.41 29.75 -11.63
N SER A 379 -0.02 30.27 -12.79
CA SER A 379 0.41 29.46 -13.93
C SER A 379 1.84 28.91 -13.78
N GLY A 380 2.74 29.67 -13.17
CA GLY A 380 4.13 29.23 -12.99
C GLY A 380 4.30 28.10 -11.97
N ASP A 381 3.57 28.16 -10.87
CA ASP A 381 3.60 27.10 -9.84
C ASP A 381 3.03 25.76 -10.36
N GLU A 382 2.05 25.81 -11.25
CA GLU A 382 1.46 24.62 -11.87
C GLU A 382 2.40 24.03 -12.94
N GLU A 383 3.08 24.87 -13.71
CA GLU A 383 4.11 24.46 -14.67
C GLU A 383 5.27 23.74 -13.97
N ASP A 384 5.82 24.30 -12.89
CA ASP A 384 6.86 23.66 -12.07
C ASP A 384 6.41 22.26 -11.58
N ALA A 385 5.14 22.14 -11.12
CA ALA A 385 4.59 20.87 -10.67
C ALA A 385 4.41 19.87 -11.83
N PHE A 386 4.07 20.31 -13.01
CA PHE A 386 4.00 19.46 -14.20
C PHE A 386 5.38 18.95 -14.62
N GLU A 387 6.39 19.81 -14.63
CA GLU A 387 7.78 19.40 -14.90
C GLU A 387 8.29 18.39 -13.87
N PHE A 388 7.96 18.58 -12.61
CA PHE A 388 8.28 17.61 -11.56
C PHE A 388 7.63 16.26 -11.83
N CYS A 389 6.32 16.23 -12.16
CA CYS A 389 5.61 15.01 -12.52
C CYS A 389 6.20 14.35 -13.78
N GLN A 390 6.61 15.15 -14.76
CA GLN A 390 7.23 14.65 -15.98
C GLN A 390 8.55 13.92 -15.68
N ARG A 391 9.41 14.50 -14.84
CA ARG A 391 10.67 13.84 -14.41
C ARG A 391 10.41 12.52 -13.68
N LEU A 392 9.40 12.46 -12.81
CA LEU A 392 9.01 11.20 -12.16
C LEU A 392 8.51 10.18 -13.18
N ALA A 393 7.68 10.61 -14.11
CA ALA A 393 7.14 9.75 -15.16
C ALA A 393 8.25 9.21 -16.08
N ASP A 394 9.22 10.03 -16.45
CA ASP A 394 10.35 9.61 -17.29
C ASP A 394 11.18 8.50 -16.63
N ILE A 395 11.34 8.54 -15.30
CA ILE A 395 11.99 7.46 -14.56
C ILE A 395 11.12 6.20 -14.53
N VAL A 396 9.84 6.33 -14.17
CA VAL A 396 8.91 5.18 -14.03
C VAL A 396 8.66 4.49 -15.38
N GLN A 397 8.74 5.22 -16.49
CA GLN A 397 8.52 4.70 -17.85
C GLN A 397 9.72 3.95 -18.43
N ARG A 398 10.92 4.05 -17.85
CA ARG A 398 12.13 3.42 -18.41
C ARG A 398 11.96 1.95 -18.74
N PRO A 399 11.31 1.10 -17.89
CA PRO A 399 11.10 -0.31 -18.20
C PRO A 399 10.32 -0.57 -19.50
N ILE A 400 9.50 0.39 -19.92
CA ILE A 400 8.69 0.30 -21.15
C ILE A 400 9.21 1.18 -22.29
N ALA A 401 10.13 2.11 -22.01
CA ALA A 401 10.78 2.93 -23.00
C ALA A 401 11.95 2.21 -23.68
N GLU A 402 12.61 1.32 -22.97
CA GLU A 402 13.78 0.57 -23.44
C GLU A 402 13.35 -0.75 -24.12
N ASP A 403 14.09 -1.22 -25.14
CA ASP A 403 13.79 -2.49 -25.81
C ASP A 403 14.02 -3.69 -24.88
N VAL A 404 15.03 -3.60 -24.02
CA VAL A 404 15.34 -4.56 -22.97
C VAL A 404 15.71 -3.80 -21.71
N PHE A 405 14.98 -4.01 -20.64
CA PHE A 405 15.23 -3.39 -19.34
C PHE A 405 15.72 -4.44 -18.33
N ASP A 406 16.70 -4.06 -17.49
CA ASP A 406 17.31 -4.94 -16.47
C ASP A 406 17.02 -4.40 -15.06
N PHE A 407 15.97 -4.92 -14.42
CA PHE A 407 15.59 -4.57 -13.04
C PHE A 407 16.67 -4.96 -12.01
N GLY A 408 17.53 -5.92 -12.34
CA GLY A 408 18.59 -6.37 -11.42
C GLY A 408 19.76 -5.39 -11.30
N ARG A 409 19.91 -4.50 -12.27
CA ARG A 409 21.00 -3.51 -12.34
C ARG A 409 20.54 -2.07 -12.23
N ASP A 410 19.26 -1.82 -12.41
CA ASP A 410 18.71 -0.48 -12.44
C ASP A 410 18.43 0.05 -11.02
N ASP A 411 18.71 1.34 -10.84
CA ASP A 411 18.54 2.07 -9.59
C ASP A 411 17.35 3.05 -9.62
N PHE A 412 16.35 2.81 -10.50
CA PHE A 412 15.25 3.75 -10.72
C PHE A 412 14.54 4.17 -9.41
N ALA A 413 14.45 3.28 -8.42
CA ALA A 413 13.89 3.63 -7.10
C ALA A 413 14.75 4.68 -6.37
N ALA A 414 16.09 4.59 -6.48
CA ALA A 414 16.98 5.60 -5.93
C ALA A 414 16.87 6.93 -6.67
N GLN A 415 16.69 6.90 -8.00
CA GLN A 415 16.45 8.08 -8.82
C GLN A 415 15.14 8.77 -8.45
N LEU A 416 14.03 8.02 -8.29
CA LEU A 416 12.75 8.56 -7.81
C LEU A 416 12.92 9.27 -6.47
N ARG A 417 13.58 8.63 -5.50
CA ARG A 417 13.85 9.24 -4.19
C ARG A 417 14.70 10.50 -4.30
N ALA A 418 15.66 10.54 -5.20
CA ALA A 418 16.49 11.73 -5.43
C ALA A 418 15.62 12.91 -5.91
N VAL A 419 14.68 12.68 -6.85
CA VAL A 419 13.75 13.71 -7.33
C VAL A 419 12.85 14.20 -6.20
N PHE A 420 12.28 13.32 -5.38
CA PHE A 420 11.46 13.73 -4.23
C PHE A 420 12.26 14.52 -3.19
N ARG A 421 13.52 14.16 -2.95
CA ARG A 421 14.37 14.85 -1.99
C ARG A 421 14.85 16.22 -2.48
N SER A 422 15.07 16.38 -3.79
CA SER A 422 15.51 17.67 -4.36
C SER A 422 14.44 18.76 -4.27
N GLU A 423 13.15 18.38 -4.33
CA GLU A 423 12.05 19.34 -4.38
C GLU A 423 10.87 18.96 -3.46
N PRO A 424 11.11 18.84 -2.16
CA PRO A 424 10.09 18.35 -1.21
C PRO A 424 8.85 19.24 -1.12
N LYS A 425 9.01 20.56 -1.29
CA LYS A 425 7.89 21.50 -1.28
C LYS A 425 6.97 21.31 -2.48
N LEU A 426 7.55 21.03 -3.65
CA LEU A 426 6.81 20.78 -4.86
C LEU A 426 6.07 19.44 -4.79
N ALA A 427 6.74 18.39 -4.31
CA ALA A 427 6.11 17.11 -4.05
C ALA A 427 4.88 17.23 -3.12
N LEU A 428 4.97 18.05 -2.06
CA LEU A 428 3.86 18.31 -1.12
C LEU A 428 2.72 19.15 -1.73
N SER A 429 2.96 19.91 -2.80
CA SER A 429 1.93 20.69 -3.49
C SER A 429 1.04 19.84 -4.38
N ILE A 430 1.46 18.61 -4.70
CA ILE A 430 0.70 17.67 -5.52
C ILE A 430 -0.17 16.79 -4.62
N LYS A 431 -1.48 16.84 -4.83
CA LYS A 431 -2.46 16.04 -4.08
C LYS A 431 -3.03 14.93 -4.97
N PRO A 432 -2.55 13.68 -4.81
CA PRO A 432 -3.11 12.55 -5.55
C PRO A 432 -4.54 12.23 -5.09
N PRO A 433 -5.39 11.69 -5.95
CA PRO A 433 -6.63 11.07 -5.52
C PRO A 433 -6.33 9.82 -4.68
N THR A 434 -7.27 9.42 -3.80
CA THR A 434 -7.07 8.26 -2.91
C THR A 434 -6.76 6.97 -3.65
N GLU A 435 -7.30 6.79 -4.84
CA GLU A 435 -7.05 5.63 -5.71
C GLU A 435 -5.60 5.52 -6.18
N ALA A 436 -4.93 6.67 -6.37
CA ALA A 436 -3.54 6.72 -6.79
C ALA A 436 -2.61 6.03 -5.79
N LEU A 437 -2.91 6.08 -4.49
CA LEU A 437 -2.09 5.42 -3.48
C LEU A 437 -2.05 3.91 -3.68
N LEU A 438 -3.21 3.28 -3.91
CA LEU A 438 -3.31 1.85 -4.15
C LEU A 438 -2.67 1.46 -5.49
N PHE A 439 -2.89 2.28 -6.51
CA PHE A 439 -2.28 2.09 -7.82
C PHE A 439 -0.74 2.14 -7.75
N TYR A 440 -0.19 3.17 -7.14
CA TYR A 440 1.27 3.30 -7.00
C TYR A 440 1.87 2.26 -6.05
N ARG A 441 1.11 1.81 -5.05
CA ARG A 441 1.52 0.66 -4.23
C ARG A 441 1.69 -0.60 -5.09
N SER A 442 0.76 -0.86 -6.02
CA SER A 442 0.88 -1.98 -6.97
C SER A 442 2.08 -1.83 -7.88
N VAL A 443 2.33 -0.62 -8.42
CA VAL A 443 3.50 -0.32 -9.26
C VAL A 443 4.79 -0.59 -8.49
N ALA A 444 4.91 -0.03 -7.27
CA ALA A 444 6.11 -0.15 -6.46
C ALA A 444 6.39 -1.60 -6.03
N GLY A 445 5.36 -2.33 -5.60
CA GLY A 445 5.51 -3.72 -5.21
C GLY A 445 5.87 -4.63 -6.38
N LEU A 446 5.22 -4.45 -7.53
CA LEU A 446 5.62 -5.17 -8.74
C LEU A 446 7.07 -4.88 -9.13
N ALA A 447 7.48 -3.62 -9.11
CA ALA A 447 8.86 -3.24 -9.41
C ALA A 447 9.86 -3.87 -8.42
N GLN A 448 9.51 -3.98 -7.15
CA GLN A 448 10.31 -4.66 -6.15
C GLN A 448 10.43 -6.16 -6.44
N ASP A 449 9.34 -6.83 -6.81
CA ASP A 449 9.37 -8.26 -7.17
C ASP A 449 10.23 -8.51 -8.41
N LEU A 450 10.11 -7.65 -9.43
CA LEU A 450 10.94 -7.71 -10.64
C LEU A 450 12.43 -7.50 -10.32
N ARG A 451 12.74 -6.61 -9.37
CA ARG A 451 14.10 -6.38 -8.88
C ARG A 451 14.64 -7.58 -8.11
N LEU A 452 13.86 -8.17 -7.20
CA LEU A 452 14.23 -9.37 -6.46
C LEU A 452 14.50 -10.56 -7.41
N LEU A 453 13.68 -10.72 -8.43
CA LEU A 453 13.87 -11.69 -9.51
C LEU A 453 15.12 -11.38 -10.37
N LYS A 454 15.69 -10.18 -10.26
CA LYS A 454 16.70 -9.67 -11.23
C LYS A 454 16.22 -9.87 -12.67
N ALA A 455 14.95 -9.52 -12.91
CA ALA A 455 14.29 -9.73 -14.18
C ALA A 455 14.90 -8.83 -15.26
N LYS A 456 15.17 -9.41 -16.42
CA LYS A 456 15.68 -8.69 -17.59
C LYS A 456 14.94 -9.15 -18.83
N GLY A 457 14.41 -8.18 -19.59
CA GLY A 457 13.68 -8.53 -20.82
C GLY A 457 12.90 -7.38 -21.43
N PRO A 458 12.11 -7.67 -22.49
CA PRO A 458 11.35 -6.70 -23.27
C PRO A 458 9.99 -6.38 -22.62
N PHE A 459 9.95 -5.63 -21.54
CA PHE A 459 8.72 -5.34 -20.79
C PHE A 459 7.69 -4.53 -21.59
N ARG A 460 8.13 -3.71 -22.57
CA ARG A 460 7.22 -3.04 -23.50
C ARG A 460 6.37 -4.04 -24.29
N ALA A 461 6.96 -5.10 -24.77
CA ALA A 461 6.24 -6.15 -25.51
C ALA A 461 5.21 -6.87 -24.61
N VAL A 462 5.53 -7.09 -23.32
CA VAL A 462 4.59 -7.65 -22.35
C VAL A 462 3.38 -6.74 -22.13
N LEU A 463 3.60 -5.43 -22.03
CA LEU A 463 2.49 -4.48 -21.89
C LEU A 463 1.66 -4.36 -23.18
N ALA A 464 2.28 -4.44 -24.36
CA ALA A 464 1.55 -4.48 -25.62
C ALA A 464 0.64 -5.71 -25.70
N GLU A 465 1.15 -6.89 -25.34
CA GLU A 465 0.37 -8.12 -25.22
C GLU A 465 -0.83 -7.97 -24.28
N ILE A 466 -0.63 -7.35 -23.11
CA ILE A 466 -1.71 -7.12 -22.15
C ILE A 466 -2.77 -6.16 -22.74
N ALA A 467 -2.33 -5.09 -23.40
CA ALA A 467 -3.23 -4.14 -24.01
C ALA A 467 -4.09 -4.77 -25.13
N GLU A 468 -3.50 -5.65 -25.94
CA GLU A 468 -4.22 -6.40 -26.98
C GLU A 468 -5.22 -7.38 -26.39
N ARG A 469 -4.85 -8.14 -25.37
CA ARG A 469 -5.69 -9.17 -24.73
C ARG A 469 -6.73 -8.60 -23.76
N GLY A 470 -6.44 -7.47 -23.12
CA GLY A 470 -7.28 -6.86 -22.09
C GLY A 470 -8.33 -5.92 -22.63
N TYR A 471 -8.12 -5.32 -23.80
CA TYR A 471 -8.99 -4.29 -24.36
C TYR A 471 -9.91 -4.90 -25.43
N GLU A 472 -11.17 -5.19 -25.09
CA GLU A 472 -12.27 -5.13 -26.05
C GLU A 472 -12.83 -3.71 -26.01
N ALA A 473 -12.85 -3.10 -27.19
CA ALA A 473 -13.40 -1.76 -27.42
C ALA A 473 -14.89 -1.69 -27.05
#